data_e8d7e51977d1ced7d38e4c519f802188
#
_entry.id   e8d7e51977d1ced7d38e4c519f802188
#
_cell.length_a   1.000
_cell.length_b   1.000
_cell.length_c   1.000
_cell.angle_alpha   90.00
_cell.angle_beta   90.00
_cell.angle_gamma   90.00
#
_symmetry.space_group_name_H-M   'P 1'
#
loop_
_entity.id
_entity.type
_entity.pdbx_description
1 polymer ?
#
loop_
_entity_poly.entity_id
_entity_poly.type
_entity_poly.pdbx_seq_one_letter_code
_entity_poly.pdbx_strand_id
1 'polypeptide(L)'
;RFAGRVQIKAGFEPRPNIQHVVFDFDGTLSLVREGWPEVMVPMFEELLPEAEGDTSESVRQMLLDDIMTLNGKQTIYQMIRFAERVADRGGTPEDPLEYKHEYLRRLEKRINSRVAGLQRGEVSPNQYLLHGSLDLLNALKSRGMQLYLASGTDEVYVKREAKLLGVAEYFGKHIHGALDNYKNFSKRQVIDRILKKNQVSGEQLLIFGDGYVEIEDCKNVGGLAVAVASDEANNGSGEFDEWKRNRLLGVGADIVIPDYRDAELLLNVIEGK
;
A
#
# COMPACT_ATOMS: atom_id res chain seq x y z
N ARG A 1 -26.50 -2.61 7.81
CA ARG A 1 -25.60 -1.83 8.69
C ARG A 1 -24.23 -2.47 8.63
N PHE A 2 -23.17 -1.68 8.48
CA PHE A 2 -21.78 -2.16 8.53
C PHE A 2 -21.46 -2.83 9.87
N ALA A 3 -20.73 -3.91 9.85
CA ALA A 3 -20.25 -4.62 11.03
C ALA A 3 -18.97 -3.97 11.59
N GLY A 4 -18.12 -3.44 10.69
CA GLY A 4 -16.94 -2.68 11.05
C GLY A 4 -17.17 -1.18 11.03
N ARG A 5 -16.13 -0.42 11.40
CA ARG A 5 -16.11 1.02 11.22
C ARG A 5 -16.00 1.35 9.73
N VAL A 6 -16.89 2.18 9.23
CA VAL A 6 -16.82 2.70 7.86
C VAL A 6 -17.13 4.19 7.92
N GLN A 7 -16.28 4.98 7.29
CA GLN A 7 -16.50 6.41 7.15
C GLN A 7 -16.72 6.76 5.68
N ILE A 8 -17.87 7.32 5.37
CA ILE A 8 -18.22 7.77 4.02
C ILE A 8 -18.20 9.31 4.03
N LYS A 9 -17.56 9.89 3.03
CA LYS A 9 -17.47 11.34 2.85
C LYS A 9 -18.85 11.97 2.70
N ALA A 10 -19.05 13.14 3.31
CA ALA A 10 -20.27 13.92 3.10
C ALA A 10 -20.43 14.27 1.60
N GLY A 11 -21.64 14.07 1.07
CA GLY A 11 -21.92 14.26 -0.35
C GLY A 11 -21.37 13.15 -1.26
N PHE A 12 -21.09 11.96 -0.71
CA PHE A 12 -20.72 10.80 -1.52
C PHE A 12 -21.82 10.49 -2.54
N GLU A 13 -21.42 10.29 -3.79
CA GLU A 13 -22.27 9.86 -4.89
C GLU A 13 -21.91 8.45 -5.34
N PRO A 14 -22.87 7.51 -5.43
CA PRO A 14 -22.63 6.16 -5.93
C PRO A 14 -22.05 6.16 -7.35
N ARG A 15 -21.29 5.09 -7.66
CA ARG A 15 -20.60 4.88 -8.95
C ARG A 15 -21.00 3.52 -9.55
N PRO A 16 -22.20 3.38 -10.14
CA PRO A 16 -22.70 2.09 -10.64
C PRO A 16 -21.93 1.54 -11.84
N ASN A 17 -21.13 2.38 -12.51
CA ASN A 17 -20.44 2.01 -13.75
C ASN A 17 -18.94 1.65 -13.54
N ILE A 18 -18.52 1.33 -12.32
CA ILE A 18 -17.14 0.90 -12.07
C ILE A 18 -16.85 -0.41 -12.80
N GLN A 19 -15.75 -0.45 -13.54
CA GLN A 19 -15.31 -1.60 -14.34
C GLN A 19 -13.87 -2.00 -14.04
N HIS A 20 -13.05 -1.06 -13.58
CA HIS A 20 -11.62 -1.24 -13.32
C HIS A 20 -11.31 -0.94 -11.85
N VAL A 21 -10.68 -1.90 -11.17
CA VAL A 21 -10.33 -1.77 -9.77
C VAL A 21 -8.84 -1.95 -9.59
N VAL A 22 -8.18 -0.95 -9.03
CA VAL A 22 -6.75 -0.99 -8.71
C VAL A 22 -6.58 -1.17 -7.20
N PHE A 23 -5.72 -2.09 -6.84
CA PHE A 23 -5.31 -2.32 -5.46
C PHE A 23 -3.85 -1.92 -5.26
N ASP A 24 -3.54 -1.27 -4.17
CA ASP A 24 -2.23 -1.38 -3.57
C ASP A 24 -2.04 -2.77 -2.96
N PHE A 25 -0.83 -3.10 -2.52
CA PHE A 25 -0.53 -4.44 -2.03
C PHE A 25 -0.24 -4.47 -0.53
N ASP A 26 0.88 -3.88 -0.10
CA ASP A 26 1.33 -3.89 1.29
C ASP A 26 0.42 -2.98 2.13
N GLY A 27 -0.08 -3.46 3.27
CA GLY A 27 -1.05 -2.74 4.11
C GLY A 27 -2.48 -2.68 3.56
N THR A 28 -2.67 -3.05 2.29
CA THR A 28 -3.98 -3.04 1.59
C THR A 28 -4.54 -4.45 1.39
N LEU A 29 -3.77 -5.38 0.86
CA LEU A 29 -4.13 -6.80 0.72
C LEU A 29 -3.19 -7.69 1.53
N SER A 30 -1.88 -7.38 1.52
CA SER A 30 -0.82 -8.18 2.11
C SER A 30 -0.33 -7.56 3.41
N LEU A 31 -0.18 -8.41 4.44
CA LEU A 31 0.47 -8.11 5.71
C LEU A 31 1.81 -8.87 5.86
N VAL A 32 2.32 -9.45 4.77
CA VAL A 32 3.62 -10.18 4.81
C VAL A 32 4.74 -9.27 5.29
N ARG A 33 4.70 -7.99 4.91
CA ARG A 33 5.72 -6.98 5.21
C ARG A 33 5.39 -6.09 6.41
N GLU A 34 4.31 -6.41 7.15
CA GLU A 34 3.95 -5.69 8.36
C GLU A 34 5.16 -5.57 9.30
N GLY A 35 5.34 -4.38 9.89
CA GLY A 35 6.49 -4.03 10.71
C GLY A 35 7.74 -3.59 9.92
N TRP A 36 7.59 -3.21 8.64
CA TRP A 36 8.70 -2.69 7.83
C TRP A 36 9.38 -1.42 8.41
N PRO A 37 8.69 -0.50 9.14
CA PRO A 37 9.35 0.64 9.75
C PRO A 37 10.38 0.24 10.83
N GLU A 38 10.13 -0.86 11.56
CA GLU A 38 11.07 -1.40 12.56
C GLU A 38 12.32 -2.04 11.94
N VAL A 39 12.39 -2.12 10.61
CA VAL A 39 13.59 -2.49 9.88
C VAL A 39 14.29 -1.26 9.31
N MET A 40 13.51 -0.36 8.71
CA MET A 40 14.05 0.80 8.00
C MET A 40 14.63 1.85 8.95
N VAL A 41 13.89 2.20 10.01
CA VAL A 41 14.35 3.22 10.97
C VAL A 41 15.65 2.82 11.66
N PRO A 42 15.79 1.62 12.27
CA PRO A 42 17.06 1.22 12.86
C PRO A 42 18.23 1.15 11.87
N MET A 43 17.97 0.77 10.61
CA MET A 43 19.00 0.81 9.58
C MET A 43 19.46 2.25 9.32
N PHE A 44 18.55 3.18 9.27
CA PHE A 44 18.88 4.60 9.08
C PHE A 44 19.58 5.20 10.31
N GLU A 45 19.14 4.86 11.53
CA GLU A 45 19.81 5.26 12.77
C GLU A 45 21.28 4.82 12.79
N GLU A 46 21.58 3.59 12.33
CA GLU A 46 22.93 3.02 12.25
C GLU A 46 23.84 3.74 11.23
N LEU A 47 23.26 4.20 10.11
CA LEU A 47 24.02 4.76 8.99
C LEU A 47 24.04 6.30 8.97
N LEU A 48 23.24 6.96 9.82
CA LEU A 48 23.14 8.41 9.85
C LEU A 48 24.31 9.01 10.64
N PRO A 49 25.07 9.98 10.10
CA PRO A 49 26.10 10.69 10.86
C PRO A 49 25.52 11.40 12.09
N GLU A 50 26.24 11.36 13.20
CA GLU A 50 25.88 12.11 14.42
C GLU A 50 25.95 13.62 14.14
N ALA A 51 25.04 14.38 14.78
CA ALA A 51 25.05 15.83 14.74
C ALA A 51 24.90 16.40 16.15
N GLU A 52 25.42 17.61 16.35
CA GLU A 52 25.34 18.30 17.65
C GLU A 52 23.87 18.51 18.05
N GLY A 53 23.55 18.15 19.30
CA GLY A 53 22.19 18.26 19.83
C GLY A 53 21.27 17.07 19.55
N ASP A 54 21.74 16.04 18.85
CA ASP A 54 20.98 14.82 18.64
C ASP A 54 20.68 14.10 19.95
N THR A 55 19.47 13.58 20.05
CA THR A 55 19.10 12.53 21.00
C THR A 55 18.56 11.34 20.20
N SER A 56 18.69 10.13 20.73
CA SER A 56 18.16 8.93 20.06
C SER A 56 16.66 9.08 19.72
N GLU A 57 15.88 9.71 20.60
CA GLU A 57 14.45 9.94 20.40
C GLU A 57 14.20 10.94 19.26
N SER A 58 14.90 12.08 19.23
CA SER A 58 14.73 13.10 18.18
C SER A 58 15.12 12.59 16.80
N VAL A 59 16.21 11.82 16.72
CA VAL A 59 16.67 11.19 15.47
C VAL A 59 15.65 10.16 14.99
N ARG A 60 15.21 9.26 15.88
CA ARG A 60 14.22 8.25 15.56
C ARG A 60 12.91 8.84 15.06
N GLN A 61 12.40 9.87 15.74
CA GLN A 61 11.16 10.54 15.34
C GLN A 61 11.32 11.21 13.97
N MET A 62 12.42 11.92 13.73
CA MET A 62 12.71 12.55 12.42
C MET A 62 12.76 11.51 11.29
N LEU A 63 13.42 10.38 11.49
CA LEU A 63 13.52 9.32 10.50
C LEU A 63 12.16 8.66 10.25
N LEU A 64 11.40 8.41 11.31
CA LEU A 64 10.05 7.87 11.21
C LEU A 64 9.13 8.82 10.43
N ASP A 65 9.17 10.11 10.71
CA ASP A 65 8.38 11.13 10.00
C ASP A 65 8.74 11.17 8.51
N ASP A 66 10.04 11.11 8.18
CA ASP A 66 10.51 11.08 6.79
C ASP A 66 9.98 9.86 6.03
N ILE A 67 10.11 8.65 6.58
CA ILE A 67 9.65 7.43 5.90
C ILE A 67 8.12 7.35 5.81
N MET A 68 7.41 7.78 6.85
CA MET A 68 5.95 7.78 6.86
C MET A 68 5.37 8.86 5.95
N THR A 69 6.04 10.01 5.79
CA THR A 69 5.64 11.04 4.82
C THR A 69 5.69 10.50 3.38
N LEU A 70 6.58 9.57 3.08
CA LEU A 70 6.75 8.95 1.78
C LEU A 70 6.03 7.60 1.62
N ASN A 71 5.28 7.15 2.64
CA ASN A 71 4.51 5.92 2.57
C ASN A 71 3.53 5.95 1.39
N GLY A 72 3.46 4.84 0.62
CA GLY A 72 2.70 4.74 -0.63
C GLY A 72 3.52 5.04 -1.89
N LYS A 73 4.69 5.72 -1.77
CA LYS A 73 5.67 5.84 -2.86
C LYS A 73 6.53 4.58 -2.98
N GLN A 74 7.28 4.46 -4.10
CA GLN A 74 8.31 3.44 -4.22
C GLN A 74 9.37 3.63 -3.13
N THR A 75 9.85 2.53 -2.56
CA THR A 75 10.88 2.50 -1.49
C THR A 75 12.11 3.36 -1.79
N ILE A 76 12.49 3.49 -3.06
CA ILE A 76 13.65 4.30 -3.46
C ILE A 76 13.52 5.77 -3.02
N TYR A 77 12.31 6.34 -2.93
CA TYR A 77 12.14 7.72 -2.51
C TYR A 77 12.45 7.94 -1.04
N GLN A 78 12.23 6.94 -0.19
CA GLN A 78 12.66 6.96 1.21
C GLN A 78 14.19 6.92 1.30
N MET A 79 14.86 6.16 0.43
CA MET A 79 16.32 6.09 0.36
C MET A 79 16.94 7.40 -0.16
N ILE A 80 16.32 8.03 -1.16
CA ILE A 80 16.73 9.36 -1.63
C ILE A 80 16.64 10.37 -0.48
N ARG A 81 15.51 10.36 0.25
CA ARG A 81 15.32 11.25 1.41
C ARG A 81 16.37 10.99 2.50
N PHE A 82 16.70 9.74 2.75
CA PHE A 82 17.75 9.38 3.70
C PHE A 82 19.14 9.86 3.24
N ALA A 83 19.48 9.71 1.95
CA ALA A 83 20.73 10.23 1.38
C ALA A 83 20.85 11.76 1.57
N GLU A 84 19.75 12.52 1.40
CA GLU A 84 19.70 13.94 1.71
C GLU A 84 20.04 14.21 3.19
N ARG A 85 19.46 13.44 4.13
CA ARG A 85 19.74 13.56 5.57
C ARG A 85 21.22 13.30 5.91
N VAL A 86 21.83 12.33 5.24
CA VAL A 86 23.29 12.06 5.40
C VAL A 86 24.11 13.26 4.92
N ALA A 87 23.79 13.83 3.75
CA ALA A 87 24.45 15.00 3.21
C ALA A 87 24.27 16.25 4.08
N ASP A 88 23.04 16.51 4.57
CA ASP A 88 22.71 17.65 5.44
C ASP A 88 23.52 17.63 6.74
N ARG A 89 23.97 16.43 7.18
CA ARG A 89 24.83 16.22 8.36
C ARG A 89 26.31 16.21 8.02
N GLY A 90 26.71 16.59 6.81
CA GLY A 90 28.09 16.65 6.36
C GLY A 90 28.71 15.28 6.06
N GLY A 91 27.92 14.22 6.02
CA GLY A 91 28.38 12.90 5.58
C GLY A 91 28.41 12.79 4.06
N THR A 92 29.05 11.72 3.56
CA THR A 92 29.03 11.36 2.13
C THR A 92 27.98 10.29 1.93
N PRO A 93 26.81 10.58 1.32
CA PRO A 93 25.80 9.57 1.09
C PRO A 93 26.25 8.55 0.05
N GLU A 94 25.81 7.31 0.21
CA GLU A 94 25.89 6.30 -0.82
C GLU A 94 24.80 6.51 -1.89
N ASP A 95 24.86 5.74 -2.98
CA ASP A 95 23.76 5.70 -3.96
C ASP A 95 22.48 5.22 -3.27
N PRO A 96 21.33 5.90 -3.44
CA PRO A 96 20.06 5.46 -2.86
C PRO A 96 19.69 4.00 -3.17
N LEU A 97 20.16 3.42 -4.29
CA LEU A 97 19.95 2.02 -4.60
C LEU A 97 20.69 1.10 -3.63
N GLU A 98 21.88 1.47 -3.15
CA GLU A 98 22.62 0.68 -2.17
C GLU A 98 21.88 0.64 -0.82
N TYR A 99 21.37 1.78 -0.36
CA TYR A 99 20.50 1.81 0.82
C TYR A 99 19.23 0.94 0.62
N LYS A 100 18.63 0.97 -0.56
CA LYS A 100 17.47 0.14 -0.90
C LYS A 100 17.82 -1.35 -0.83
N HIS A 101 18.94 -1.76 -1.40
CA HIS A 101 19.40 -3.15 -1.39
C HIS A 101 19.66 -3.63 0.05
N GLU A 102 20.31 -2.82 0.87
CA GLU A 102 20.55 -3.16 2.28
C GLU A 102 19.23 -3.27 3.07
N TYR A 103 18.32 -2.33 2.89
CA TYR A 103 16.98 -2.40 3.48
C TYR A 103 16.24 -3.69 3.08
N LEU A 104 16.20 -4.00 1.79
CA LEU A 104 15.53 -5.20 1.29
C LEU A 104 16.16 -6.48 1.87
N ARG A 105 17.49 -6.53 1.98
CA ARG A 105 18.19 -7.65 2.62
C ARG A 105 17.79 -7.83 4.09
N ARG A 106 17.68 -6.74 4.84
CA ARG A 106 17.24 -6.78 6.26
C ARG A 106 15.75 -7.16 6.36
N LEU A 107 14.93 -6.62 5.50
CA LEU A 107 13.50 -6.92 5.47
C LEU A 107 13.24 -8.40 5.12
N GLU A 108 13.89 -8.93 4.08
CA GLU A 108 13.80 -10.35 3.72
C GLU A 108 14.19 -11.26 4.91
N LYS A 109 15.22 -10.91 5.66
CA LYS A 109 15.59 -11.64 6.87
C LYS A 109 14.49 -11.62 7.93
N ARG A 110 13.85 -10.46 8.14
CA ARG A 110 12.73 -10.31 9.09
C ARG A 110 11.51 -11.12 8.70
N ILE A 111 11.12 -11.08 7.42
CA ILE A 111 9.90 -11.76 6.93
C ILE A 111 10.14 -13.21 6.51
N ASN A 112 11.38 -13.71 6.57
CA ASN A 112 11.76 -15.04 6.08
C ASN A 112 10.89 -16.17 6.68
N SER A 113 10.59 -16.11 7.97
CA SER A 113 9.73 -17.11 8.63
C SER A 113 8.31 -17.11 8.07
N ARG A 114 7.75 -15.94 7.77
CA ARG A 114 6.43 -15.76 7.17
C ARG A 114 6.39 -16.36 5.77
N VAL A 115 7.35 -15.96 4.93
CA VAL A 115 7.48 -16.43 3.53
C VAL A 115 7.72 -17.93 3.48
N ALA A 116 8.65 -18.45 4.28
CA ALA A 116 8.96 -19.87 4.33
C ALA A 116 7.78 -20.71 4.86
N GLY A 117 7.06 -20.22 5.87
CA GLY A 117 5.84 -20.86 6.39
C GLY A 117 4.74 -20.96 5.33
N LEU A 118 4.51 -19.88 4.56
CA LEU A 118 3.60 -19.87 3.43
C LEU A 118 4.04 -20.84 2.32
N GLN A 119 5.33 -20.87 1.97
CA GLN A 119 5.87 -21.76 0.94
C GLN A 119 5.70 -23.23 1.28
N ARG A 120 5.86 -23.60 2.55
CA ARG A 120 5.69 -24.99 3.03
C ARG A 120 4.26 -25.37 3.34
N GLY A 121 3.31 -24.41 3.25
CA GLY A 121 1.91 -24.63 3.63
C GLY A 121 1.70 -24.84 5.15
N GLU A 122 2.67 -24.44 5.96
CA GLU A 122 2.60 -24.50 7.43
C GLU A 122 1.74 -23.39 8.02
N VAL A 123 1.57 -22.31 7.26
CA VAL A 123 0.81 -21.13 7.63
C VAL A 123 -0.25 -20.86 6.56
N SER A 124 -1.48 -20.62 6.99
CA SER A 124 -2.56 -20.24 6.07
C SER A 124 -2.30 -18.85 5.46
N PRO A 125 -2.50 -18.67 4.14
CA PRO A 125 -2.46 -17.37 3.51
C PRO A 125 -3.32 -16.31 4.21
N ASN A 126 -4.47 -16.67 4.75
CA ASN A 126 -5.37 -15.77 5.47
C ASN A 126 -4.72 -15.08 6.69
N GLN A 127 -3.66 -15.67 7.24
CA GLN A 127 -2.92 -15.04 8.36
C GLN A 127 -2.21 -13.76 7.93
N TYR A 128 -1.83 -13.68 6.66
CA TYR A 128 -1.11 -12.54 6.09
C TYR A 128 -1.90 -11.83 4.98
N LEU A 129 -3.18 -12.11 4.86
CA LEU A 129 -4.13 -11.29 4.10
C LEU A 129 -4.87 -10.36 5.05
N LEU A 130 -5.10 -9.13 4.64
CA LEU A 130 -6.00 -8.23 5.35
C LEU A 130 -7.40 -8.86 5.41
N HIS A 131 -8.03 -8.79 6.57
CA HIS A 131 -9.29 -9.47 6.85
C HIS A 131 -10.36 -9.17 5.80
N GLY A 132 -10.98 -10.22 5.25
CA GLY A 132 -12.02 -10.13 4.21
C GLY A 132 -11.50 -9.92 2.78
N SER A 133 -10.17 -9.89 2.54
CA SER A 133 -9.61 -9.67 1.20
C SER A 133 -10.13 -10.63 0.15
N LEU A 134 -10.21 -11.93 0.45
CA LEU A 134 -10.71 -12.92 -0.52
C LEU A 134 -12.20 -12.72 -0.83
N ASP A 135 -13.00 -12.35 0.16
CA ASP A 135 -14.43 -12.08 -0.03
C ASP A 135 -14.63 -10.87 -0.96
N LEU A 136 -13.86 -9.79 -0.75
CA LEU A 136 -13.88 -8.64 -1.64
C LEU A 136 -13.43 -8.98 -3.06
N LEU A 137 -12.32 -9.68 -3.22
CA LEU A 137 -11.79 -10.06 -4.53
C LEU A 137 -12.79 -10.95 -5.30
N ASN A 138 -13.41 -11.92 -4.63
CA ASN A 138 -14.46 -12.76 -5.19
C ASN A 138 -15.70 -11.95 -5.60
N ALA A 139 -16.15 -11.03 -4.73
CA ALA A 139 -17.29 -10.17 -4.98
C ALA A 139 -17.09 -9.25 -6.19
N LEU A 140 -15.88 -8.69 -6.36
CA LEU A 140 -15.51 -7.88 -7.52
C LEU A 140 -15.44 -8.70 -8.80
N LYS A 141 -14.84 -9.90 -8.74
CA LYS A 141 -14.79 -10.82 -9.90
C LYS A 141 -16.16 -11.28 -10.33
N SER A 142 -17.07 -11.58 -9.39
CA SER A 142 -18.44 -11.99 -9.71
C SER A 142 -19.25 -10.88 -10.39
N ARG A 143 -18.87 -9.61 -10.16
CA ARG A 143 -19.43 -8.43 -10.84
C ARG A 143 -18.78 -8.15 -12.22
N GLY A 144 -17.84 -9.00 -12.64
CA GLY A 144 -17.15 -8.85 -13.93
C GLY A 144 -16.10 -7.74 -13.96
N MET A 145 -15.69 -7.20 -12.82
CA MET A 145 -14.70 -6.12 -12.75
C MET A 145 -13.29 -6.62 -13.09
N GLN A 146 -12.52 -5.81 -13.81
CA GLN A 146 -11.12 -6.09 -14.09
C GLN A 146 -10.24 -5.57 -12.97
N LEU A 147 -9.43 -6.46 -12.38
CA LEU A 147 -8.58 -6.14 -11.25
C LEU A 147 -7.13 -5.91 -11.66
N TYR A 148 -6.47 -4.97 -10.98
CA TYR A 148 -5.07 -4.59 -11.17
C TYR A 148 -4.40 -4.45 -9.80
N LEU A 149 -3.14 -4.85 -9.72
CA LEU A 149 -2.30 -4.67 -8.54
C LEU A 149 -1.16 -3.72 -8.87
N ALA A 150 -0.96 -2.67 -8.09
CA ALA A 150 0.07 -1.66 -8.30
C ALA A 150 0.74 -1.27 -6.97
N SER A 151 1.94 -1.79 -6.72
CA SER A 151 2.67 -1.63 -5.46
C SER A 151 3.93 -0.77 -5.61
N GLY A 152 4.28 -0.04 -4.54
CA GLY A 152 5.58 0.61 -4.40
C GLY A 152 6.75 -0.35 -4.12
N THR A 153 6.44 -1.59 -3.77
CA THR A 153 7.41 -2.70 -3.62
C THR A 153 7.85 -3.22 -4.98
N ASP A 154 9.08 -3.74 -5.08
CA ASP A 154 9.64 -4.26 -6.33
C ASP A 154 8.79 -5.41 -6.89
N GLU A 155 8.55 -5.37 -8.18
CA GLU A 155 7.60 -6.25 -8.88
C GLU A 155 7.87 -7.75 -8.66
N VAL A 156 9.13 -8.14 -8.55
CA VAL A 156 9.53 -9.52 -8.32
C VAL A 156 9.01 -10.04 -6.97
N TYR A 157 9.04 -9.21 -5.94
CA TYR A 157 8.54 -9.57 -4.61
C TYR A 157 7.01 -9.56 -4.57
N VAL A 158 6.39 -8.54 -5.16
CA VAL A 158 4.91 -8.46 -5.24
C VAL A 158 4.34 -9.70 -5.92
N LYS A 159 4.90 -10.11 -7.07
CA LYS A 159 4.48 -11.32 -7.79
C LYS A 159 4.65 -12.60 -6.96
N ARG A 160 5.80 -12.74 -6.27
CA ARG A 160 6.09 -13.87 -5.38
C ARG A 160 5.07 -13.93 -4.24
N GLU A 161 4.88 -12.84 -3.54
CA GLU A 161 4.03 -12.78 -2.36
C GLU A 161 2.54 -12.89 -2.72
N ALA A 162 2.08 -12.25 -3.81
CA ALA A 162 0.71 -12.43 -4.31
C ALA A 162 0.40 -13.90 -4.67
N LYS A 163 1.38 -14.63 -5.21
CA LYS A 163 1.25 -16.07 -5.48
C LYS A 163 1.17 -16.89 -4.19
N LEU A 164 2.02 -16.61 -3.22
CA LEU A 164 2.02 -17.29 -1.91
C LEU A 164 0.72 -17.07 -1.14
N LEU A 165 0.16 -15.87 -1.25
CA LEU A 165 -1.12 -15.51 -0.63
C LEU A 165 -2.35 -16.03 -1.42
N GLY A 166 -2.16 -16.64 -2.59
CA GLY A 166 -3.25 -17.16 -3.41
C GLY A 166 -4.08 -16.09 -4.12
N VAL A 167 -3.61 -14.85 -4.19
CA VAL A 167 -4.36 -13.74 -4.81
C VAL A 167 -3.90 -13.41 -6.23
N ALA A 168 -2.78 -13.95 -6.70
CA ALA A 168 -2.22 -13.61 -8.01
C ALA A 168 -3.18 -13.86 -9.18
N GLU A 169 -4.00 -14.91 -9.11
CA GLU A 169 -4.93 -15.29 -10.19
C GLU A 169 -6.06 -14.27 -10.40
N TYR A 170 -6.43 -13.50 -9.37
CA TYR A 170 -7.42 -12.43 -9.51
C TYR A 170 -6.95 -11.31 -10.43
N PHE A 171 -5.66 -11.07 -10.47
CA PHE A 171 -5.03 -10.01 -11.24
C PHE A 171 -4.42 -10.50 -12.57
N GLY A 172 -4.06 -11.78 -12.67
CA GLY A 172 -3.42 -12.36 -13.84
C GLY A 172 -2.14 -11.61 -14.22
N LYS A 173 -2.08 -11.07 -15.45
CA LYS A 173 -0.93 -10.30 -15.94
C LYS A 173 -0.87 -8.85 -15.42
N HIS A 174 -1.84 -8.41 -14.67
CA HIS A 174 -1.98 -7.03 -14.21
C HIS A 174 -1.41 -6.83 -12.79
N ILE A 175 -0.26 -7.44 -12.52
CA ILE A 175 0.52 -7.23 -11.30
C ILE A 175 1.71 -6.37 -11.67
N HIS A 176 1.78 -5.17 -11.08
CA HIS A 176 2.79 -4.15 -11.34
C HIS A 176 3.46 -3.75 -10.02
N GLY A 177 4.76 -3.59 -10.06
CA GLY A 177 5.57 -3.15 -8.92
C GLY A 177 6.71 -2.25 -9.36
N ALA A 178 7.46 -1.74 -8.37
CA ALA A 178 8.62 -0.91 -8.63
C ALA A 178 9.68 -1.66 -9.45
N LEU A 179 10.43 -0.91 -10.23
CA LEU A 179 11.56 -1.39 -11.04
C LEU A 179 12.84 -0.69 -10.58
N ASP A 180 14.01 -1.29 -10.83
CA ASP A 180 15.30 -0.68 -10.50
C ASP A 180 15.46 0.69 -11.18
N ASN A 181 15.04 0.80 -12.44
CA ASN A 181 14.85 2.10 -13.05
C ASN A 181 13.51 2.69 -12.59
N TYR A 182 13.52 3.29 -11.38
CA TYR A 182 12.34 3.78 -10.69
C TYR A 182 11.55 4.86 -11.47
N LYS A 183 12.18 5.56 -12.43
CA LYS A 183 11.53 6.55 -13.30
C LYS A 183 10.57 5.90 -14.31
N ASN A 184 10.75 4.61 -14.58
CA ASN A 184 9.93 3.86 -15.53
C ASN A 184 8.66 3.26 -14.92
N PHE A 185 8.44 3.47 -13.62
CA PHE A 185 7.26 2.99 -12.92
C PHE A 185 6.71 4.05 -11.97
N SER A 186 5.39 4.18 -11.93
CA SER A 186 4.63 4.79 -10.84
C SER A 186 3.19 4.26 -10.84
N LYS A 187 2.51 4.34 -9.71
CA LYS A 187 1.07 4.00 -9.61
C LYS A 187 0.25 4.86 -10.59
N ARG A 188 0.60 6.13 -10.73
CA ARG A 188 -0.01 7.04 -11.71
C ARG A 188 0.11 6.53 -13.15
N GLN A 189 1.29 6.05 -13.56
CA GLN A 189 1.47 5.49 -14.90
C GLN A 189 0.62 4.23 -15.12
N VAL A 190 0.38 3.42 -14.08
CA VAL A 190 -0.51 2.26 -14.17
C VAL A 190 -1.95 2.74 -14.40
N ILE A 191 -2.43 3.71 -13.63
CA ILE A 191 -3.77 4.31 -13.77
C ILE A 191 -3.95 4.88 -15.18
N ASP A 192 -3.04 5.75 -15.63
CA ASP A 192 -3.11 6.39 -16.95
C ASP A 192 -3.15 5.35 -18.09
N ARG A 193 -2.37 4.25 -17.93
CA ARG A 193 -2.37 3.14 -18.89
C ARG A 193 -3.71 2.40 -18.91
N ILE A 194 -4.34 2.17 -17.74
CA ILE A 194 -5.66 1.54 -17.64
C ILE A 194 -6.69 2.39 -18.37
N LEU A 195 -6.77 3.68 -18.07
CA LEU A 195 -7.73 4.60 -18.66
C LEU A 195 -7.55 4.68 -20.17
N LYS A 196 -6.32 4.88 -20.64
CA LYS A 196 -6.00 4.99 -22.07
C LYS A 196 -6.27 3.70 -22.84
N LYS A 197 -5.81 2.55 -22.31
CA LYS A 197 -5.93 1.25 -23.00
C LYS A 197 -7.38 0.80 -23.14
N ASN A 198 -8.19 1.04 -22.14
CA ASN A 198 -9.58 0.61 -22.11
C ASN A 198 -10.55 1.69 -22.60
N GLN A 199 -10.05 2.88 -22.95
CA GLN A 199 -10.84 4.02 -23.41
C GLN A 199 -11.95 4.42 -22.42
N VAL A 200 -11.63 4.38 -21.12
CA VAL A 200 -12.54 4.70 -20.01
C VAL A 200 -12.14 5.98 -19.31
N SER A 201 -13.10 6.60 -18.60
CA SER A 201 -12.87 7.75 -17.73
C SER A 201 -12.58 7.33 -16.29
N GLY A 202 -12.16 8.27 -15.46
CA GLY A 202 -11.98 8.02 -14.03
C GLY A 202 -13.27 7.57 -13.33
N GLU A 203 -14.45 7.92 -13.85
CA GLU A 203 -15.74 7.49 -13.28
C GLU A 203 -15.93 5.97 -13.23
N GLN A 204 -15.20 5.24 -14.07
CA GLN A 204 -15.21 3.78 -14.15
C GLN A 204 -14.09 3.13 -13.35
N LEU A 205 -13.32 3.95 -12.60
CA LEU A 205 -12.16 3.52 -11.82
C LEU A 205 -12.46 3.56 -10.32
N LEU A 206 -12.15 2.46 -9.64
CA LEU A 206 -12.14 2.33 -8.19
C LEU A 206 -10.71 2.00 -7.74
N ILE A 207 -10.25 2.63 -6.66
CA ILE A 207 -8.95 2.30 -6.07
C ILE A 207 -9.12 1.95 -4.59
N PHE A 208 -8.43 0.91 -4.15
CA PHE A 208 -8.21 0.56 -2.75
C PHE A 208 -6.73 0.75 -2.42
N GLY A 209 -6.42 1.49 -1.35
CA GLY A 209 -5.04 1.70 -0.92
C GLY A 209 -4.92 2.27 0.48
N ASP A 210 -3.78 2.03 1.12
CA ASP A 210 -3.42 2.56 2.44
C ASP A 210 -2.38 3.69 2.37
N GLY A 211 -1.87 4.01 1.18
CA GLY A 211 -0.98 5.12 0.90
C GLY A 211 -1.71 6.34 0.33
N TYR A 212 -1.16 7.54 0.56
CA TYR A 212 -1.77 8.77 0.05
C TYR A 212 -1.64 8.89 -1.48
N VAL A 213 -0.60 8.32 -2.07
CA VAL A 213 -0.26 8.48 -3.50
C VAL A 213 -1.37 7.95 -4.40
N GLU A 214 -1.81 6.72 -4.17
CA GLU A 214 -2.86 6.09 -4.98
C GLU A 214 -4.22 6.75 -4.77
N ILE A 215 -4.50 7.24 -3.55
CA ILE A 215 -5.74 7.98 -3.27
C ILE A 215 -5.73 9.31 -4.05
N GLU A 216 -4.65 10.07 -3.95
CA GLU A 216 -4.48 11.34 -4.66
C GLU A 216 -4.51 11.14 -6.19
N ASP A 217 -3.77 10.15 -6.71
CA ASP A 217 -3.75 9.81 -8.13
C ASP A 217 -5.14 9.41 -8.66
N CYS A 218 -5.90 8.66 -7.86
CA CYS A 218 -7.29 8.30 -8.16
C CYS A 218 -8.18 9.55 -8.27
N LYS A 219 -8.10 10.42 -7.27
CA LYS A 219 -8.91 11.66 -7.25
C LYS A 219 -8.56 12.59 -8.39
N ASN A 220 -7.29 12.70 -8.76
CA ASN A 220 -6.81 13.52 -9.87
C ASN A 220 -7.34 13.08 -11.25
N VAL A 221 -7.79 11.84 -11.39
CA VAL A 221 -8.43 11.34 -12.63
C VAL A 221 -9.96 11.25 -12.53
N GLY A 222 -10.54 11.69 -11.41
CA GLY A 222 -11.99 11.61 -11.17
C GLY A 222 -12.49 10.23 -10.72
N GLY A 223 -11.59 9.36 -10.27
CA GLY A 223 -11.91 8.04 -9.75
C GLY A 223 -12.53 8.05 -8.35
N LEU A 224 -13.07 6.91 -7.94
CA LEU A 224 -13.54 6.66 -6.58
C LEU A 224 -12.43 6.03 -5.76
N ALA A 225 -12.11 6.63 -4.63
CA ALA A 225 -11.01 6.21 -3.76
C ALA A 225 -11.54 5.67 -2.42
N VAL A 226 -11.27 4.38 -2.17
CA VAL A 226 -11.50 3.72 -0.88
C VAL A 226 -10.17 3.59 -0.16
N ALA A 227 -10.02 4.34 0.91
CA ALA A 227 -8.85 4.30 1.77
C ALA A 227 -8.94 3.12 2.75
N VAL A 228 -7.86 2.37 2.87
CA VAL A 228 -7.72 1.24 3.78
C VAL A 228 -6.88 1.68 4.98
N ALA A 229 -7.55 2.09 6.04
CA ALA A 229 -6.89 2.51 7.29
C ALA A 229 -6.76 1.32 8.25
N SER A 230 -6.05 0.27 7.80
CA SER A 230 -5.91 -0.98 8.53
C SER A 230 -5.00 -0.85 9.76
N ASP A 231 -5.46 -1.38 10.89
CA ASP A 231 -4.59 -1.72 12.03
C ASP A 231 -3.92 -3.07 11.71
N GLU A 232 -2.75 -3.02 11.07
CA GLU A 232 -2.05 -4.20 10.57
C GLU A 232 -1.61 -5.15 11.69
N ALA A 233 -1.27 -4.59 12.87
CA ALA A 233 -0.86 -5.36 14.03
C ALA A 233 -2.02 -6.16 14.65
N ASN A 234 -3.25 -5.65 14.53
CA ASN A 234 -4.46 -6.28 15.05
C ASN A 234 -5.45 -6.58 13.91
N ASN A 235 -4.96 -7.29 12.88
CA ASN A 235 -5.75 -7.65 11.69
C ASN A 235 -7.09 -8.28 12.07
N GLY A 236 -8.17 -7.74 11.53
CA GLY A 236 -9.52 -8.18 11.84
C GLY A 236 -10.11 -7.57 13.12
N SER A 237 -9.49 -6.54 13.72
CA SER A 237 -10.08 -5.78 14.84
C SER A 237 -11.34 -5.02 14.43
N GLY A 238 -11.40 -4.53 13.20
CA GLY A 238 -12.45 -3.63 12.70
C GLY A 238 -12.26 -2.19 13.13
N GLU A 239 -11.14 -1.89 13.74
CA GLU A 239 -10.77 -0.54 14.18
C GLU A 239 -9.84 0.12 13.15
N PHE A 240 -9.89 1.45 13.07
CA PHE A 240 -8.99 2.21 12.21
C PHE A 240 -7.59 2.35 12.85
N ASP A 241 -6.55 2.31 12.02
CA ASP A 241 -5.36 3.10 12.28
C ASP A 241 -5.71 4.58 12.08
N GLU A 242 -5.82 5.33 13.16
CA GLU A 242 -6.28 6.72 13.14
C GLU A 242 -5.31 7.66 12.41
N TRP A 243 -4.00 7.35 12.39
CA TRP A 243 -3.03 8.13 11.63
C TRP A 243 -3.26 7.94 10.11
N LYS A 244 -3.37 6.68 9.63
CA LYS A 244 -3.72 6.39 8.23
C LYS A 244 -5.05 7.03 7.86
N ARG A 245 -6.08 6.84 8.68
CA ARG A 245 -7.41 7.39 8.45
C ARG A 245 -7.39 8.90 8.22
N ASN A 246 -6.76 9.66 9.14
CA ASN A 246 -6.73 11.11 9.08
C ASN A 246 -5.95 11.61 7.85
N ARG A 247 -4.82 10.97 7.55
CA ARG A 247 -4.00 11.27 6.38
C ARG A 247 -4.76 11.04 5.07
N LEU A 248 -5.42 9.90 4.93
CA LEU A 248 -6.10 9.51 3.70
C LEU A 248 -7.39 10.32 3.46
N LEU A 249 -8.09 10.72 4.51
CA LEU A 249 -9.16 11.71 4.41
C LEU A 249 -8.63 13.06 3.94
N GLY A 250 -7.47 13.48 4.43
CA GLY A 250 -6.83 14.75 4.06
C GLY A 250 -6.51 14.85 2.56
N VAL A 251 -6.21 13.73 1.89
CA VAL A 251 -5.95 13.68 0.44
C VAL A 251 -7.20 13.33 -0.40
N GLY A 252 -8.37 13.27 0.24
CA GLY A 252 -9.65 13.26 -0.47
C GLY A 252 -10.28 11.89 -0.67
N ALA A 253 -9.95 10.88 0.14
CA ALA A 253 -10.64 9.59 0.12
C ALA A 253 -12.17 9.77 0.20
N ASP A 254 -12.89 9.00 -0.60
CA ASP A 254 -14.36 9.03 -0.62
C ASP A 254 -14.97 8.14 0.47
N ILE A 255 -14.31 7.01 0.74
CA ILE A 255 -14.69 6.06 1.80
C ILE A 255 -13.41 5.64 2.53
N VAL A 256 -13.50 5.45 3.84
CA VAL A 256 -12.42 4.86 4.66
C VAL A 256 -12.94 3.62 5.36
N ILE A 257 -12.18 2.53 5.27
CA ILE A 257 -12.48 1.25 5.89
C ILE A 257 -11.26 0.73 6.66
N PRO A 258 -11.43 -0.06 7.73
CA PRO A 258 -10.31 -0.71 8.42
C PRO A 258 -9.89 -2.02 7.77
N ASP A 259 -10.84 -2.74 7.18
CA ASP A 259 -10.68 -4.03 6.50
C ASP A 259 -11.88 -4.31 5.58
N TYR A 260 -11.95 -5.51 5.01
CA TYR A 260 -12.96 -5.88 4.00
C TYR A 260 -14.09 -6.77 4.55
N ARG A 261 -14.32 -6.81 5.88
CA ARG A 261 -15.38 -7.64 6.49
C ARG A 261 -16.79 -7.38 5.94
N ASP A 262 -17.04 -6.16 5.47
CA ASP A 262 -18.32 -5.71 4.93
C ASP A 262 -18.28 -5.58 3.40
N ALA A 263 -17.47 -6.41 2.70
CA ALA A 263 -17.21 -6.29 1.26
C ALA A 263 -18.48 -6.14 0.41
N GLU A 264 -19.44 -7.01 0.57
CA GLU A 264 -20.71 -6.96 -0.20
C GLU A 264 -21.49 -5.69 0.07
N LEU A 265 -21.62 -5.28 1.33
CA LEU A 265 -22.34 -4.06 1.69
C LEU A 265 -21.61 -2.81 1.19
N LEU A 266 -20.28 -2.79 1.26
CA LEU A 266 -19.44 -1.72 0.71
C LEU A 266 -19.67 -1.57 -0.80
N LEU A 267 -19.62 -2.67 -1.54
CA LEU A 267 -19.84 -2.66 -2.99
C LEU A 267 -21.26 -2.22 -3.35
N ASN A 268 -22.28 -2.64 -2.58
CA ASN A 268 -23.65 -2.18 -2.79
C ASN A 268 -23.78 -0.66 -2.58
N VAL A 269 -23.14 -0.10 -1.56
CA VAL A 269 -23.09 1.36 -1.35
C VAL A 269 -22.38 2.07 -2.50
N ILE A 270 -21.26 1.53 -2.96
CA ILE A 270 -20.53 2.07 -4.11
C ILE A 270 -21.38 2.07 -5.36
N GLU A 271 -22.17 1.02 -5.61
CA GLU A 271 -23.02 0.87 -6.77
C GLU A 271 -24.39 1.58 -6.63
N GLY A 272 -24.76 2.04 -5.43
CA GLY A 272 -26.06 2.68 -5.16
C GLY A 272 -27.25 1.70 -5.05
N LYS A 273 -26.97 0.50 -4.54
CA LYS A 273 -27.95 -0.58 -4.32
C LYS A 273 -28.39 -0.68 -2.87
#